data_44d57a7d8e731634c8ef27e5dbd2d1b7
#
_entry.id   44d57a7d8e731634c8ef27e5dbd2d1b7
#
_cell.length_a   1.000
_cell.length_b   1.000
_cell.length_c   1.000
_cell.angle_alpha   90.00
_cell.angle_beta   90.00
_cell.angle_gamma   90.00
#
_symmetry.space_group_name_H-M   'P 1'
#
loop_
_entity.id
_entity.type
_entity.pdbx_description
1 polymer ?
#
loop_
_entity_poly.entity_id
_entity_poly.type
_entity_poly.pdbx_seq_one_letter_code
_entity_poly.pdbx_strand_id
1 'polypeptide(L)'
;IIKALDMAFENGLDIPVIYNSSGYENVETIKLLDGYIDVYLPDFKYFNNELAEKLSGIKNYKKTAIDAIREMYRQCGKNVIDNETGMMKKGIIIRHLILPNYIENSKRVLWWIKENMPDVLVSVMAQYFPSHKAVGMNDIGRKLTEDEYKDIENYVFELDLDGFMQDLEDDETRYVPDFENA
;
A
#
# COMPACT_ATOMS: atom_id res chain seq x y z
N ILE A 1 -19.86 6.84 -0.07
CA ILE A 1 -18.94 7.06 1.05
C ILE A 1 -19.27 8.39 1.73
N ILE A 2 -19.16 9.58 1.06
CA ILE A 2 -19.33 10.92 1.66
C ILE A 2 -20.62 11.04 2.47
N LYS A 3 -21.79 10.76 1.87
CA LYS A 3 -23.08 10.82 2.60
C LYS A 3 -23.11 9.95 3.85
N ALA A 4 -22.43 8.81 3.85
CA ALA A 4 -22.36 7.94 5.02
C ALA A 4 -21.45 8.54 6.10
N LEU A 5 -20.35 9.20 5.71
CA LEU A 5 -19.46 9.90 6.62
C LEU A 5 -20.15 11.15 7.21
N ASP A 6 -20.86 11.94 6.40
CA ASP A 6 -21.65 13.07 6.89
C ASP A 6 -22.62 12.63 8.01
N MET A 7 -23.38 11.57 7.74
CA MET A 7 -24.31 11.00 8.74
C MET A 7 -23.57 10.47 9.98
N ALA A 8 -22.40 9.86 9.81
CA ALA A 8 -21.63 9.34 10.93
C ALA A 8 -21.09 10.47 11.81
N PHE A 9 -20.56 11.53 11.23
CA PHE A 9 -20.09 12.71 11.96
C PHE A 9 -21.23 13.44 12.67
N GLU A 10 -22.39 13.60 12.03
CA GLU A 10 -23.60 14.14 12.67
C GLU A 10 -24.07 13.32 13.88
N ASN A 11 -23.79 12.01 13.88
CA ASN A 11 -24.09 11.10 14.98
C ASN A 11 -22.93 10.89 15.97
N GLY A 12 -21.87 11.71 15.89
CA GLY A 12 -20.80 11.74 16.89
C GLY A 12 -19.64 10.78 16.63
N LEU A 13 -19.36 10.44 15.36
CA LEU A 13 -18.13 9.73 14.99
C LEU A 13 -16.91 10.60 15.35
N ASP A 14 -16.07 10.13 16.29
CA ASP A 14 -14.90 10.84 16.83
C ASP A 14 -13.57 10.08 16.68
N ILE A 15 -13.62 8.89 16.05
CA ILE A 15 -12.42 8.09 15.76
C ILE A 15 -11.88 8.40 14.36
N PRO A 16 -10.56 8.24 14.13
CA PRO A 16 -9.98 8.49 12.82
C PRO A 16 -10.59 7.63 11.71
N VAL A 17 -10.90 8.26 10.60
CA VAL A 17 -11.41 7.58 9.40
C VAL A 17 -10.24 7.17 8.51
N ILE A 18 -10.13 5.87 8.26
CA ILE A 18 -9.05 5.29 7.45
C ILE A 18 -9.60 4.90 6.07
N TYR A 19 -8.96 5.39 5.01
CA TYR A 19 -9.27 5.02 3.63
C TYR A 19 -8.21 4.05 3.06
N ASN A 20 -8.57 2.77 3.03
CA ASN A 20 -7.74 1.72 2.46
C ASN A 20 -8.10 1.52 0.98
N SER A 21 -7.12 1.62 0.08
CA SER A 21 -7.36 1.53 -1.35
C SER A 21 -6.25 0.80 -2.11
N SER A 22 -6.58 0.35 -3.32
CA SER A 22 -5.59 -0.25 -4.24
C SER A 22 -4.56 0.75 -4.79
N GLY A 23 -4.68 2.04 -4.45
CA GLY A 23 -3.86 3.12 -4.97
C GLY A 23 -4.18 3.53 -6.41
N TYR A 24 -4.92 2.72 -7.18
CA TYR A 24 -5.34 3.03 -8.54
C TYR A 24 -6.68 3.78 -8.51
N GLU A 25 -6.61 5.07 -8.15
CA GLU A 25 -7.78 5.90 -7.91
C GLU A 25 -7.85 7.09 -8.87
N ASN A 26 -9.06 7.53 -9.15
CA ASN A 26 -9.27 8.78 -9.86
C ASN A 26 -8.99 9.97 -8.91
N VAL A 27 -8.05 10.83 -9.29
CA VAL A 27 -7.65 12.00 -8.49
C VAL A 27 -8.83 12.90 -8.14
N GLU A 28 -9.77 13.12 -9.07
CA GLU A 28 -10.93 13.96 -8.80
C GLU A 28 -11.88 13.32 -7.76
N THR A 29 -11.91 11.98 -7.69
CA THR A 29 -12.63 11.27 -6.63
C THR A 29 -11.94 11.45 -5.28
N ILE A 30 -10.60 11.35 -5.25
CA ILE A 30 -9.83 11.58 -4.02
C ILE A 30 -9.99 13.01 -3.52
N LYS A 31 -10.01 14.00 -4.40
CA LYS A 31 -10.26 15.40 -4.03
C LYS A 31 -11.60 15.62 -3.31
N LEU A 32 -12.62 14.85 -3.67
CA LEU A 32 -13.93 14.92 -2.99
C LEU A 32 -13.89 14.41 -1.54
N LEU A 33 -12.86 13.65 -1.18
CA LEU A 33 -12.66 13.12 0.17
C LEU A 33 -11.86 14.05 1.09
N ASP A 34 -11.44 15.22 0.59
CA ASP A 34 -10.68 16.20 1.37
C ASP A 34 -11.48 16.64 2.61
N GLY A 35 -10.90 16.49 3.79
CA GLY A 35 -11.53 16.77 5.07
C GLY A 35 -12.37 15.62 5.67
N TYR A 36 -12.56 14.51 4.94
CA TYR A 36 -13.29 13.35 5.44
C TYR A 36 -12.38 12.22 5.93
N ILE A 37 -11.16 12.14 5.39
CA ILE A 37 -10.24 11.04 5.66
C ILE A 37 -9.07 11.56 6.50
N ASP A 38 -8.81 10.86 7.59
CA ASP A 38 -7.69 11.16 8.48
C ASP A 38 -6.43 10.41 8.06
N VAL A 39 -6.56 9.15 7.68
CA VAL A 39 -5.42 8.29 7.31
C VAL A 39 -5.70 7.59 5.98
N TYR A 40 -4.78 7.75 5.02
CA TYR A 40 -4.80 7.00 3.79
C TYR A 40 -3.87 5.80 3.84
N LEU A 41 -4.34 4.65 3.32
CA LEU A 41 -3.59 3.40 3.18
C LEU A 41 -3.58 2.93 1.71
N PRO A 42 -2.95 3.67 0.78
CA PRO A 42 -2.87 3.25 -0.61
C PRO A 42 -1.85 2.14 -0.84
N ASP A 43 -2.18 1.19 -1.72
CA ASP A 43 -1.19 0.29 -2.28
C ASP A 43 -0.42 0.97 -3.41
N PHE A 44 0.90 0.85 -3.44
CA PHE A 44 1.71 1.18 -4.61
C PHE A 44 2.37 -0.09 -5.14
N LYS A 45 1.66 -0.80 -6.04
CA LYS A 45 2.01 -2.17 -6.45
C LYS A 45 3.08 -2.21 -7.54
N TYR A 46 2.98 -1.33 -8.54
CA TYR A 46 3.80 -1.41 -9.74
C TYR A 46 4.43 -0.07 -10.10
N PHE A 47 5.74 -0.06 -10.30
CA PHE A 47 6.43 1.08 -10.90
C PHE A 47 6.52 0.96 -12.45
N ASN A 48 6.32 -0.25 -12.97
CA ASN A 48 6.34 -0.56 -14.40
C ASN A 48 4.92 -0.81 -14.91
N ASN A 49 4.50 -0.05 -15.94
CA ASN A 49 3.17 -0.18 -16.55
C ASN A 49 2.97 -1.52 -17.27
N GLU A 50 4.03 -2.07 -17.87
CA GLU A 50 3.98 -3.37 -18.56
C GLU A 50 3.71 -4.50 -17.54
N LEU A 51 4.35 -4.41 -16.36
CA LEU A 51 4.10 -5.34 -15.26
C LEU A 51 2.65 -5.22 -14.75
N ALA A 52 2.15 -3.99 -14.58
CA ALA A 52 0.78 -3.74 -14.18
C ALA A 52 -0.23 -4.31 -15.18
N GLU A 53 0.02 -4.14 -16.48
CA GLU A 53 -0.83 -4.70 -17.53
C GLU A 53 -0.77 -6.24 -17.55
N LYS A 54 0.41 -6.82 -17.40
CA LYS A 54 0.62 -8.26 -17.35
C LYS A 54 -0.10 -8.93 -16.18
N LEU A 55 0.06 -8.38 -14.97
CA LEU A 55 -0.43 -9.03 -13.73
C LEU A 55 -1.83 -8.60 -13.31
N SER A 56 -2.27 -7.41 -13.69
CA SER A 56 -3.56 -6.84 -13.26
C SER A 56 -4.45 -6.37 -14.42
N GLY A 57 -3.97 -6.43 -15.67
CA GLY A 57 -4.71 -5.94 -16.83
C GLY A 57 -4.88 -4.40 -16.86
N ILE A 58 -4.11 -3.68 -16.08
CA ILE A 58 -4.28 -2.24 -15.87
C ILE A 58 -3.23 -1.45 -16.67
N LYS A 59 -3.70 -0.53 -17.51
CA LYS A 59 -2.86 0.40 -18.26
C LYS A 59 -2.60 1.67 -17.45
N ASN A 60 -1.41 2.29 -17.68
CA ASN A 60 -1.04 3.56 -17.05
C ASN A 60 -1.08 3.57 -15.51
N TYR A 61 -0.91 2.40 -14.87
CA TYR A 61 -0.99 2.25 -13.42
C TYR A 61 -0.08 3.25 -12.69
N LYS A 62 1.22 3.32 -13.09
CA LYS A 62 2.22 4.15 -12.42
C LYS A 62 1.77 5.61 -12.28
N LYS A 63 1.34 6.23 -13.39
CA LYS A 63 0.92 7.63 -13.37
C LYS A 63 -0.30 7.82 -12.50
N THR A 64 -1.32 6.98 -12.67
CA THR A 64 -2.58 7.08 -11.92
C THR A 64 -2.34 6.90 -10.42
N ALA A 65 -1.57 5.90 -10.02
CA ALA A 65 -1.25 5.66 -8.60
C ALA A 65 -0.44 6.81 -8.00
N ILE A 66 0.58 7.30 -8.70
CA ILE A 66 1.39 8.44 -8.25
C ILE A 66 0.53 9.69 -8.05
N ASP A 67 -0.34 10.02 -9.00
CA ASP A 67 -1.18 11.21 -8.92
C ASP A 67 -2.17 11.09 -7.75
N ALA A 68 -2.77 9.91 -7.55
CA ALA A 68 -3.67 9.65 -6.42
C ALA A 68 -2.94 9.73 -5.07
N ILE A 69 -1.78 9.08 -4.94
CA ILE A 69 -0.97 9.10 -3.70
C ILE A 69 -0.51 10.52 -3.37
N ARG A 70 -0.11 11.31 -4.37
CA ARG A 70 0.25 12.73 -4.16
C ARG A 70 -0.92 13.54 -3.64
N GLU A 71 -2.11 13.33 -4.17
CA GLU A 71 -3.31 14.01 -3.69
C GLU A 71 -3.67 13.58 -2.26
N MET A 72 -3.59 12.28 -1.94
CA MET A 72 -3.78 11.79 -0.58
C MET A 72 -2.78 12.42 0.41
N TYR A 73 -1.50 12.50 0.02
CA TYR A 73 -0.47 13.17 0.82
C TYR A 73 -0.73 14.67 0.99
N ARG A 74 -1.21 15.36 -0.06
CA ARG A 74 -1.61 16.76 0.03
C ARG A 74 -2.69 16.99 1.09
N GLN A 75 -3.66 16.08 1.20
CA GLN A 75 -4.78 16.20 2.13
C GLN A 75 -4.38 15.93 3.58
N CYS A 76 -3.59 14.89 3.82
CA CYS A 76 -3.19 14.48 5.17
C CYS A 76 -1.93 15.18 5.68
N GLY A 77 -1.01 15.53 4.77
CA GLY A 77 0.28 16.10 5.15
C GLY A 77 1.17 15.09 5.90
N LYS A 78 1.97 15.62 6.83
CA LYS A 78 2.85 14.79 7.66
C LYS A 78 2.08 13.90 8.62
N ASN A 79 2.68 12.76 8.95
CA ASN A 79 2.11 11.82 9.90
C ASN A 79 2.02 12.43 11.30
N VAL A 80 0.84 12.28 11.92
CA VAL A 80 0.57 12.66 13.31
C VAL A 80 0.25 11.40 14.09
N ILE A 81 1.16 11.05 14.99
CA ILE A 81 1.04 9.87 15.86
C ILE A 81 0.74 10.36 17.28
N ASP A 82 -0.22 9.74 17.91
CA ASP A 82 -0.53 9.96 19.32
C ASP A 82 0.59 9.39 20.19
N ASN A 83 1.23 10.22 20.99
CA ASN A 83 2.40 9.82 21.79
C ASN A 83 2.04 8.87 22.96
N GLU A 84 0.78 8.86 23.39
CA GLU A 84 0.34 8.01 24.51
C GLU A 84 -0.06 6.61 24.03
N THR A 85 -0.72 6.54 22.88
CA THR A 85 -1.27 5.28 22.36
C THR A 85 -0.44 4.67 21.22
N GLY A 86 0.46 5.45 20.60
CA GLY A 86 1.20 5.05 19.42
C GLY A 86 0.33 4.97 18.13
N MET A 87 -0.94 5.34 18.21
CA MET A 87 -1.85 5.28 17.06
C MET A 87 -1.68 6.49 16.14
N MET A 88 -1.74 6.26 14.85
CA MET A 88 -1.76 7.32 13.85
C MET A 88 -3.13 8.02 13.85
N LYS A 89 -3.13 9.33 14.07
CA LYS A 89 -4.33 10.18 14.02
C LYS A 89 -4.52 10.83 12.65
N LYS A 90 -3.47 11.09 11.93
CA LYS A 90 -3.50 11.68 10.60
C LYS A 90 -2.26 11.28 9.81
N GLY A 91 -2.39 11.09 8.50
CA GLY A 91 -1.23 10.81 7.65
C GLY A 91 -1.48 9.82 6.52
N ILE A 92 -0.39 9.26 6.02
CA ILE A 92 -0.41 8.28 4.95
C ILE A 92 0.59 7.16 5.24
N ILE A 93 0.16 5.91 5.04
CA ILE A 93 1.02 4.73 5.05
C ILE A 93 0.94 4.09 3.66
N ILE A 94 2.01 4.16 2.88
CA ILE A 94 2.04 3.55 1.55
C ILE A 94 2.39 2.08 1.70
N ARG A 95 1.49 1.21 1.23
CA ARG A 95 1.70 -0.24 1.28
C ARG A 95 2.30 -0.74 -0.02
N HIS A 96 3.27 -1.64 0.09
CA HIS A 96 3.88 -2.31 -1.04
C HIS A 96 4.01 -3.81 -0.81
N LEU A 97 3.45 -4.62 -1.70
CA LEU A 97 3.59 -6.07 -1.68
C LEU A 97 4.76 -6.48 -2.58
N ILE A 98 5.75 -7.15 -2.00
CA ILE A 98 6.88 -7.71 -2.75
C ILE A 98 6.36 -8.89 -3.59
N LEU A 99 6.71 -8.89 -4.87
CA LEU A 99 6.38 -9.99 -5.78
C LEU A 99 7.64 -10.80 -6.12
N PRO A 100 7.57 -12.14 -6.10
CA PRO A 100 8.70 -12.98 -6.49
C PRO A 100 9.14 -12.67 -7.94
N ASN A 101 10.43 -12.69 -8.19
CA ASN A 101 11.07 -12.35 -9.47
C ASN A 101 10.97 -10.87 -9.91
N TYR A 102 10.27 -10.00 -9.15
CA TYR A 102 10.07 -8.60 -9.50
C TYR A 102 10.68 -7.63 -8.47
N ILE A 103 11.81 -8.02 -7.89
CA ILE A 103 12.51 -7.25 -6.84
C ILE A 103 12.88 -5.84 -7.33
N GLU A 104 13.31 -5.69 -8.58
CA GLU A 104 13.59 -4.38 -9.17
C GLU A 104 12.34 -3.46 -9.23
N ASN A 105 11.15 -4.01 -9.38
CA ASN A 105 9.91 -3.23 -9.28
C ASN A 105 9.74 -2.67 -7.85
N SER A 106 9.96 -3.49 -6.85
CA SER A 106 9.89 -3.11 -5.44
C SER A 106 10.91 -2.03 -5.11
N LYS A 107 12.17 -2.20 -5.52
CA LYS A 107 13.22 -1.19 -5.33
C LYS A 107 12.85 0.16 -5.95
N ARG A 108 12.29 0.16 -7.15
CA ARG A 108 11.84 1.41 -7.81
C ARG A 108 10.67 2.08 -7.11
N VAL A 109 9.73 1.31 -6.56
CA VAL A 109 8.62 1.85 -5.76
C VAL A 109 9.16 2.51 -4.50
N LEU A 110 10.00 1.80 -3.74
CA LEU A 110 10.58 2.29 -2.49
C LEU A 110 11.48 3.52 -2.72
N TRP A 111 12.33 3.48 -3.74
CA TRP A 111 13.12 4.64 -4.15
C TRP A 111 12.26 5.85 -4.46
N TRP A 112 11.19 5.66 -5.23
CA TRP A 112 10.30 6.77 -5.56
C TRP A 112 9.62 7.36 -4.33
N ILE A 113 9.22 6.52 -3.36
CA ILE A 113 8.66 7.00 -2.08
C ILE A 113 9.69 7.85 -1.35
N LYS A 114 10.91 7.36 -1.19
CA LYS A 114 11.99 8.11 -0.51
C LYS A 114 12.25 9.47 -1.15
N GLU A 115 12.36 9.51 -2.48
CA GLU A 115 12.67 10.73 -3.23
C GLU A 115 11.54 11.77 -3.25
N ASN A 116 10.28 11.33 -3.17
CA ASN A 116 9.15 12.25 -3.33
C ASN A 116 8.37 12.49 -2.04
N MET A 117 8.46 11.59 -1.07
CA MET A 117 7.67 11.61 0.16
C MET A 117 8.48 11.03 1.34
N PRO A 118 9.63 11.65 1.71
CA PRO A 118 10.54 11.07 2.71
C PRO A 118 9.95 10.99 4.13
N ASP A 119 8.89 11.72 4.41
CA ASP A 119 8.25 11.80 5.73
C ASP A 119 7.07 10.82 5.88
N VAL A 120 6.76 9.98 4.87
CA VAL A 120 5.67 9.01 4.98
C VAL A 120 6.14 7.70 5.57
N LEU A 121 5.22 6.95 6.19
CA LEU A 121 5.50 5.58 6.58
C LEU A 121 5.25 4.64 5.40
N VAL A 122 6.07 3.59 5.32
CA VAL A 122 5.86 2.49 4.39
C VAL A 122 5.45 1.23 5.12
N SER A 123 4.61 0.42 4.47
CA SER A 123 4.31 -0.94 4.93
C SER A 123 4.71 -1.91 3.84
N VAL A 124 5.88 -2.53 4.02
CA VAL A 124 6.42 -3.50 3.07
C VAL A 124 5.93 -4.88 3.47
N MET A 125 5.16 -5.52 2.58
CA MET A 125 4.50 -6.79 2.83
C MET A 125 5.22 -7.91 2.09
N ALA A 126 5.63 -8.95 2.82
CA ALA A 126 6.25 -10.16 2.28
C ALA A 126 5.27 -11.33 2.11
N GLN A 127 4.02 -11.14 2.49
CA GLN A 127 2.96 -12.18 2.54
C GLN A 127 2.39 -12.55 1.17
N TYR A 128 3.17 -12.50 0.10
CA TYR A 128 2.68 -12.90 -1.21
C TYR A 128 2.42 -14.41 -1.26
N PHE A 129 1.20 -14.76 -1.61
CA PHE A 129 0.77 -16.14 -1.83
C PHE A 129 0.16 -16.28 -3.24
N PRO A 130 0.67 -17.21 -4.09
CA PRO A 130 0.09 -17.42 -5.40
C PRO A 130 -1.29 -18.06 -5.28
N SER A 131 -2.30 -17.42 -5.87
CA SER A 131 -3.66 -17.92 -5.89
C SER A 131 -4.27 -17.81 -7.29
N HIS A 132 -5.31 -18.58 -7.56
CA HIS A 132 -6.06 -18.55 -8.81
C HIS A 132 -5.12 -18.67 -10.05
N LYS A 133 -5.11 -17.70 -10.95
CA LYS A 133 -4.29 -17.70 -12.17
C LYS A 133 -2.79 -17.66 -11.89
N ALA A 134 -2.38 -17.07 -10.77
CA ALA A 134 -0.97 -16.94 -10.43
C ALA A 134 -0.30 -18.30 -10.19
N VAL A 135 -1.03 -19.31 -9.70
CA VAL A 135 -0.50 -20.68 -9.46
C VAL A 135 0.15 -21.30 -10.71
N GLY A 136 -0.39 -21.00 -11.89
CA GLY A 136 0.14 -21.52 -13.17
C GLY A 136 1.20 -20.63 -13.84
N MET A 137 1.57 -19.51 -13.23
CA MET A 137 2.54 -18.57 -13.80
C MET A 137 3.98 -18.92 -13.36
N ASN A 138 4.90 -18.99 -14.31
CA ASN A 138 6.30 -19.35 -14.03
C ASN A 138 7.04 -18.33 -13.17
N ASP A 139 6.59 -17.08 -13.16
CA ASP A 139 7.27 -15.96 -12.49
C ASP A 139 6.71 -15.69 -11.09
N ILE A 140 5.40 -15.72 -10.92
CA ILE A 140 4.75 -15.44 -9.64
C ILE A 140 3.99 -16.64 -9.04
N GLY A 141 4.14 -17.83 -9.63
CA GLY A 141 3.50 -19.08 -9.15
C GLY A 141 4.15 -19.68 -7.92
N ARG A 142 4.97 -18.94 -7.19
CA ARG A 142 5.67 -19.32 -5.97
C ARG A 142 5.67 -18.21 -4.95
N LYS A 143 6.00 -18.53 -3.72
CA LYS A 143 6.27 -17.55 -2.67
C LYS A 143 7.61 -16.85 -2.88
N LEU A 144 7.87 -15.80 -2.11
CA LEU A 144 9.17 -15.17 -2.02
C LEU A 144 10.22 -16.16 -1.51
N THR A 145 11.45 -16.00 -1.99
CA THR A 145 12.60 -16.65 -1.38
C THR A 145 13.18 -15.78 -0.28
N GLU A 146 13.95 -16.39 0.62
CA GLU A 146 14.67 -15.68 1.68
C GLU A 146 15.63 -14.61 1.11
N ASP A 147 16.31 -14.93 -0.01
CA ASP A 147 17.22 -13.99 -0.68
C ASP A 147 16.47 -12.78 -1.25
N GLU A 148 15.31 -12.99 -1.87
CA GLU A 148 14.45 -11.90 -2.39
C GLU A 148 13.95 -10.99 -1.26
N TYR A 149 13.56 -11.60 -0.14
CA TYR A 149 13.13 -10.85 1.05
C TYR A 149 14.27 -10.02 1.61
N LYS A 150 15.44 -10.63 1.87
CA LYS A 150 16.63 -9.96 2.40
C LYS A 150 17.13 -8.83 1.50
N ASP A 151 17.04 -9.01 0.19
CA ASP A 151 17.44 -7.96 -0.77
C ASP A 151 16.56 -6.70 -0.61
N ILE A 152 15.25 -6.86 -0.39
CA ILE A 152 14.36 -5.72 -0.14
C ILE A 152 14.54 -5.17 1.28
N GLU A 153 14.70 -6.01 2.28
CA GLU A 153 14.97 -5.60 3.66
C GLU A 153 16.21 -4.70 3.73
N ASN A 154 17.32 -5.14 3.16
CA ASN A 154 18.54 -4.36 3.09
C ASN A 154 18.32 -3.03 2.35
N TYR A 155 17.55 -3.05 1.25
CA TYR A 155 17.28 -1.85 0.47
C TYR A 155 16.41 -0.84 1.23
N VAL A 156 15.45 -1.28 2.04
CA VAL A 156 14.66 -0.41 2.94
C VAL A 156 15.58 0.28 3.95
N PHE A 157 16.53 -0.46 4.54
CA PHE A 157 17.53 0.11 5.45
C PHE A 157 18.47 1.10 4.74
N GLU A 158 18.97 0.77 3.55
CA GLU A 158 19.82 1.66 2.76
C GLU A 158 19.12 3.00 2.41
N LEU A 159 17.83 2.95 2.14
CA LEU A 159 17.03 4.13 1.86
C LEU A 159 16.64 4.91 3.12
N ASP A 160 16.89 4.37 4.32
CA ASP A 160 16.44 4.97 5.59
C ASP A 160 14.95 5.35 5.52
N LEU A 161 14.11 4.36 5.18
CA LEU A 161 12.65 4.50 5.13
C LEU A 161 12.04 4.10 6.47
N ASP A 162 11.22 4.97 7.02
CA ASP A 162 10.44 4.67 8.22
C ASP A 162 9.21 3.83 7.88
N GLY A 163 8.87 2.87 8.75
CA GLY A 163 7.66 2.09 8.57
C GLY A 163 7.68 0.69 9.14
N PHE A 164 6.97 -0.20 8.48
CA PHE A 164 6.75 -1.58 8.91
C PHE A 164 7.20 -2.53 7.81
N MET A 165 7.86 -3.60 8.21
CA MET A 165 8.17 -4.72 7.33
C MET A 165 7.67 -6.01 7.99
N GLN A 166 6.90 -6.80 7.25
CA GLN A 166 6.44 -8.09 7.75
C GLN A 166 7.55 -9.14 7.62
N ASP A 167 7.66 -10.00 8.63
CA ASP A 167 8.56 -11.14 8.58
C ASP A 167 8.10 -12.18 7.55
N LEU A 168 9.05 -12.86 6.93
CA LEU A 168 8.77 -13.91 5.93
C LEU A 168 8.09 -15.14 6.56
N GLU A 169 8.28 -15.36 7.86
CA GLU A 169 7.75 -16.51 8.62
C GLU A 169 6.33 -16.30 9.17
N ASP A 170 5.77 -15.09 9.04
CA ASP A 170 4.38 -14.85 9.44
C ASP A 170 3.45 -15.84 8.72
N ASP A 171 2.50 -16.42 9.48
CA ASP A 171 1.53 -17.40 8.97
C ASP A 171 0.69 -16.78 7.83
N GLU A 172 1.18 -16.99 6.60
CA GLU A 172 0.64 -16.41 5.38
C GLU A 172 -0.79 -16.87 5.10
N THR A 173 -1.18 -18.05 5.60
CA THR A 173 -2.53 -18.57 5.42
C THR A 173 -3.58 -17.81 6.21
N ARG A 174 -3.17 -17.13 7.28
CA ARG A 174 -4.05 -16.32 8.13
C ARG A 174 -4.73 -15.15 7.40
N TYR A 175 -4.10 -14.66 6.33
CA TYR A 175 -4.59 -13.52 5.56
C TYR A 175 -5.27 -13.91 4.25
N VAL A 176 -5.33 -15.22 3.93
CA VAL A 176 -6.03 -15.72 2.74
C VAL A 176 -7.48 -15.98 3.13
N PRO A 177 -8.46 -15.25 2.58
CA PRO A 177 -9.86 -15.54 2.83
C PRO A 177 -10.21 -16.97 2.35
N ASP A 178 -10.95 -17.70 3.14
CA ASP A 178 -11.49 -19.01 2.73
C ASP A 178 -12.65 -18.78 1.76
N PHE A 179 -12.34 -18.76 0.47
CA PHE A 179 -13.33 -18.57 -0.59
C PHE A 179 -14.14 -19.85 -0.89
N GLU A 180 -13.76 -21.01 -0.34
CA GLU A 180 -14.45 -22.26 -0.57
C GLU A 180 -15.65 -22.45 0.37
N ASN A 181 -15.65 -21.73 1.52
CA ASN A 181 -16.70 -21.81 2.54
C ASN A 181 -17.45 -20.48 2.76
N ALA A 182 -17.36 -19.54 1.80
CA ALA A 182 -18.01 -18.22 1.87
C ALA A 182 -19.34 -18.19 1.09
#